data_ccff0972b31e9af45c67d770ef08f82b
#
_entry.id   ccff0972b31e9af45c67d770ef08f82b
#
_cell.length_a   1.000
_cell.length_b   1.000
_cell.length_c   1.000
_cell.angle_alpha   90.00
_cell.angle_beta   90.00
_cell.angle_gamma   90.00
#
_symmetry.space_group_name_H-M   'P 1'
#
loop_
_entity.id
_entity.type
_entity.pdbx_description
1 polymer ?
#
loop_
_entity_poly.entity_id
_entity_poly.type
_entity_poly.pdbx_seq_one_letter_code
_entity_poly.pdbx_strand_id
1 'polypeptide(L)'
;MKSKKTVFLTGATGTMGHAGLVELSKRLDRFNITLLARPSKINKEKLAAYEAMAGIRIVWGDLTSYQDVLNGVTGADYVLHVGGMVSPAADYFPKKTLKVNTTAAQHIVDAVKAQTNAVNRSPAPWRKPATVTHRFIGDVREIRSI
;
A
#
# COMPACT_ATOMS: atom_id res chain seq x y z
N MET A 1 -8.59 -17.04 -17.97
CA MET A 1 -7.48 -16.53 -17.12
C MET A 1 -8.06 -15.76 -15.95
N LYS A 2 -7.66 -16.05 -14.74
CA LYS A 2 -8.00 -15.20 -13.59
C LYS A 2 -7.23 -13.89 -13.74
N SER A 3 -7.91 -12.74 -13.65
CA SER A 3 -7.24 -11.45 -13.61
C SER A 3 -6.37 -11.35 -12.36
N LYS A 4 -5.17 -10.82 -12.49
CA LYS A 4 -4.29 -10.60 -11.34
C LYS A 4 -4.94 -9.63 -10.37
N LYS A 5 -4.78 -9.90 -9.08
CA LYS A 5 -5.20 -8.99 -8.02
C LYS A 5 -4.13 -7.91 -7.79
N THR A 6 -4.55 -6.72 -7.45
CA THR A 6 -3.62 -5.61 -7.17
C THR A 6 -3.47 -5.40 -5.66
N VAL A 7 -2.24 -5.40 -5.19
CA VAL A 7 -1.89 -5.11 -3.79
C VAL A 7 -1.27 -3.72 -3.70
N PHE A 8 -1.84 -2.86 -2.88
CA PHE A 8 -1.24 -1.59 -2.51
C PHE A 8 -0.45 -1.76 -1.21
N LEU A 9 0.86 -1.53 -1.27
CA LEU A 9 1.78 -1.66 -0.14
C LEU A 9 2.37 -0.30 0.23
N THR A 10 2.27 0.07 1.49
CA THR A 10 2.99 1.21 2.07
C THR A 10 4.15 0.74 2.93
N GLY A 11 5.18 1.56 3.09
CA GLY A 11 6.33 1.23 3.93
C GLY A 11 7.34 0.28 3.30
N ALA A 12 7.31 0.09 1.98
CA ALA A 12 8.19 -0.82 1.24
C ALA A 12 9.70 -0.54 1.39
N THR A 13 10.08 0.64 1.86
CA THR A 13 11.49 1.02 2.12
C THR A 13 11.94 0.74 3.54
N GLY A 14 11.02 0.41 4.45
CA GLY A 14 11.31 -0.01 5.82
C GLY A 14 11.56 -1.52 5.93
N THR A 15 11.99 -1.98 7.10
CA THR A 15 12.37 -3.40 7.33
C THR A 15 11.23 -4.37 7.03
N MET A 16 10.07 -4.17 7.63
CA MET A 16 8.92 -5.07 7.45
C MET A 16 8.29 -4.93 6.07
N GLY A 17 8.10 -3.70 5.60
CA GLY A 17 7.52 -3.46 4.29
C GLY A 17 8.39 -3.95 3.15
N HIS A 18 9.71 -3.88 3.29
CA HIS A 18 10.65 -4.44 2.31
C HIS A 18 10.57 -5.97 2.26
N ALA A 19 10.51 -6.63 3.43
CA ALA A 19 10.30 -8.08 3.47
C ALA A 19 8.98 -8.48 2.77
N GLY A 20 7.91 -7.72 2.99
CA GLY A 20 6.64 -7.90 2.30
C GLY A 20 6.76 -7.71 0.78
N LEU A 21 7.49 -6.68 0.33
CA LEU A 21 7.74 -6.44 -1.09
C LEU A 21 8.51 -7.60 -1.74
N VAL A 22 9.55 -8.12 -1.08
CA VAL A 22 10.32 -9.28 -1.55
C VAL A 22 9.41 -10.50 -1.74
N GLU A 23 8.53 -10.78 -0.78
CA GLU A 23 7.60 -11.92 -0.90
C GLU A 23 6.53 -11.71 -1.97
N LEU A 24 6.00 -10.51 -2.12
CA LEU A 24 5.03 -10.19 -3.17
C LEU A 24 5.67 -10.23 -4.57
N SER A 25 6.90 -9.77 -4.72
CA SER A 25 7.60 -9.77 -6.02
C SER A 25 7.87 -11.18 -6.57
N LYS A 26 7.92 -12.19 -5.71
CA LYS A 26 7.98 -13.60 -6.13
C LYS A 26 6.66 -14.15 -6.68
N ARG A 27 5.58 -13.37 -6.60
CA ARG A 27 4.20 -13.76 -6.94
C ARG A 27 3.56 -12.84 -7.98
N LEU A 28 4.37 -12.25 -8.86
CA LEU A 28 3.89 -11.37 -9.94
C LEU A 28 3.05 -12.11 -11.00
N ASP A 29 3.05 -13.42 -10.98
CA ASP A 29 2.10 -14.25 -11.72
C ASP A 29 0.65 -14.10 -11.21
N ARG A 30 0.47 -13.83 -9.92
CA ARG A 30 -0.82 -13.72 -9.23
C ARG A 30 -1.22 -12.28 -8.90
N PHE A 31 -0.24 -11.41 -8.62
CA PHE A 31 -0.46 -10.06 -8.12
C PHE A 31 0.22 -9.00 -8.99
N ASN A 32 -0.45 -7.87 -9.13
CA ASN A 32 0.20 -6.59 -9.42
C ASN A 32 0.45 -5.87 -8.11
N ILE A 33 1.51 -5.08 -8.05
CA ILE A 33 1.91 -4.37 -6.83
C ILE A 33 1.93 -2.86 -7.11
N THR A 34 1.28 -2.10 -6.26
CA THR A 34 1.41 -0.64 -6.22
C THR A 34 2.09 -0.26 -4.92
N LEU A 35 3.17 0.49 -4.98
CA LEU A 35 3.91 1.00 -3.84
C LEU A 35 3.66 2.49 -3.66
N LEU A 36 3.62 2.96 -2.42
CA LEU A 36 3.75 4.38 -2.10
C LEU A 36 5.06 4.59 -1.35
N ALA A 37 5.93 5.42 -1.89
CA ALA A 37 7.24 5.71 -1.32
C ALA A 37 7.62 7.18 -1.49
N ARG A 38 8.27 7.75 -0.47
CA ARG A 38 8.79 9.13 -0.55
C ARG A 38 9.89 9.24 -1.60
N PRO A 39 9.90 10.31 -2.44
CA PRO A 39 10.81 10.47 -3.56
C PRO A 39 12.23 10.93 -3.13
N SER A 40 12.81 10.29 -2.12
CA SER A 40 14.21 10.55 -1.73
C SER A 40 15.18 9.74 -2.59
N LYS A 41 16.43 10.23 -2.72
CA LYS A 41 17.49 9.53 -3.44
C LYS A 41 17.66 8.09 -2.94
N ILE A 42 17.74 7.93 -1.61
CA ILE A 42 17.89 6.61 -0.97
C ILE A 42 16.74 5.67 -1.33
N ASN A 43 15.50 6.16 -1.30
CA ASN A 43 14.33 5.34 -1.64
C ASN A 43 14.31 4.96 -3.12
N LYS A 44 14.69 5.87 -4.00
CA LYS A 44 14.80 5.59 -5.44
C LYS A 44 15.86 4.52 -5.72
N GLU A 45 17.02 4.61 -5.08
CA GLU A 45 18.06 3.58 -5.19
C GLU A 45 17.58 2.22 -4.67
N LYS A 46 16.93 2.17 -3.50
CA LYS A 46 16.38 0.93 -2.93
C LYS A 46 15.32 0.26 -3.80
N LEU A 47 14.51 1.04 -4.48
CA LEU A 47 13.36 0.54 -5.25
C LEU A 47 13.62 0.44 -6.76
N ALA A 48 14.79 0.85 -7.25
CA ALA A 48 15.11 0.88 -8.67
C ALA A 48 14.92 -0.48 -9.36
N ALA A 49 15.36 -1.57 -8.74
CA ALA A 49 15.21 -2.92 -9.29
C ALA A 49 13.73 -3.33 -9.39
N TYR A 50 12.89 -2.91 -8.46
CA TYR A 50 11.46 -3.20 -8.45
C TYR A 50 10.69 -2.33 -9.44
N GLU A 51 11.08 -1.07 -9.61
CA GLU A 51 10.46 -0.16 -10.58
C GLU A 51 10.60 -0.68 -12.02
N ALA A 52 11.68 -1.41 -12.30
CA ALA A 52 11.90 -2.03 -13.61
C ALA A 52 11.10 -3.33 -13.83
N MET A 53 10.48 -3.89 -12.79
CA MET A 53 9.72 -5.14 -12.89
C MET A 53 8.31 -4.90 -13.45
N ALA A 54 7.94 -5.63 -14.50
CA ALA A 54 6.57 -5.63 -15.01
C ALA A 54 5.59 -6.11 -13.93
N GLY A 55 4.54 -5.34 -13.68
CA GLY A 55 3.55 -5.63 -12.63
C GLY A 55 3.81 -4.90 -11.32
N ILE A 56 4.87 -4.10 -11.21
CA ILE A 56 5.12 -3.21 -10.08
C ILE A 56 5.00 -1.75 -10.54
N ARG A 57 4.22 -0.96 -9.82
CA ARG A 57 4.04 0.47 -10.02
C ARG A 57 4.41 1.20 -8.75
N ILE A 58 5.19 2.27 -8.84
CA ILE A 58 5.54 3.11 -7.71
C ILE A 58 4.85 4.47 -7.83
N VAL A 59 4.10 4.84 -6.80
CA VAL A 59 3.60 6.19 -6.58
C VAL A 59 4.62 6.90 -5.70
N TRP A 60 5.32 7.85 -6.29
CA TRP A 60 6.26 8.69 -5.55
C TRP A 60 5.49 9.80 -4.84
N GLY A 61 5.36 9.71 -3.53
CA GLY A 61 4.55 10.62 -2.73
C GLY A 61 4.70 10.39 -1.22
N ASP A 62 3.77 10.93 -0.45
CA ASP A 62 3.78 10.87 1.02
C ASP A 62 2.45 10.37 1.59
N LEU A 63 2.51 9.59 2.67
CA LEU A 63 1.32 9.11 3.41
C LEU A 63 0.49 10.25 4.01
N THR A 64 1.10 11.40 4.23
CA THR A 64 0.40 12.60 4.73
C THR A 64 -0.31 13.39 3.63
N SER A 65 -0.12 13.01 2.37
CA SER A 65 -0.87 13.51 1.21
C SER A 65 -2.02 12.57 0.87
N TYR A 66 -3.25 13.00 1.08
CA TYR A 66 -4.43 12.19 0.74
C TYR A 66 -4.48 11.83 -0.75
N GLN A 67 -4.10 12.75 -1.64
CA GLN A 67 -4.11 12.49 -3.08
C GLN A 67 -3.12 11.38 -3.47
N ASP A 68 -1.93 11.36 -2.86
CA ASP A 68 -0.94 10.32 -3.13
C ASP A 68 -1.42 8.94 -2.65
N VAL A 69 -2.05 8.91 -1.47
CA VAL A 69 -2.68 7.70 -0.94
C VAL A 69 -3.82 7.24 -1.84
N LEU A 70 -4.69 8.14 -2.28
CA LEU A 70 -5.78 7.83 -3.17
C LEU A 70 -5.28 7.26 -4.51
N ASN A 71 -4.23 7.84 -5.08
CA ASN A 71 -3.58 7.33 -6.30
C ASN A 71 -3.04 5.91 -6.11
N GLY A 72 -2.52 5.60 -4.94
CA GLY A 72 -2.04 4.25 -4.59
C GLY A 72 -3.15 3.24 -4.41
N VAL A 73 -4.22 3.63 -3.71
CA VAL A 73 -5.38 2.77 -3.42
C VAL A 73 -6.24 2.52 -4.66
N THR A 74 -6.23 3.45 -5.62
CA THR A 74 -7.06 3.34 -6.83
C THR A 74 -6.76 2.05 -7.61
N GLY A 75 -7.79 1.20 -7.76
CA GLY A 75 -7.69 -0.09 -8.42
C GLY A 75 -7.07 -1.21 -7.59
N ALA A 76 -6.74 -0.97 -6.31
CA ALA A 76 -6.23 -2.01 -5.43
C ALA A 76 -7.35 -2.93 -4.92
N ASP A 77 -7.08 -4.24 -4.93
CA ASP A 77 -7.94 -5.26 -4.29
C ASP A 77 -7.58 -5.44 -2.81
N TYR A 78 -6.31 -5.23 -2.46
CA TYR A 78 -5.79 -5.37 -1.10
C TYR A 78 -4.93 -4.16 -0.72
N VAL A 79 -5.01 -3.75 0.54
CA VAL A 79 -4.16 -2.69 1.10
C VAL A 79 -3.35 -3.27 2.25
N LEU A 80 -2.03 -3.23 2.12
CA LEU A 80 -1.07 -3.59 3.16
C LEU A 80 -0.42 -2.30 3.69
N HIS A 81 -0.97 -1.77 4.78
CA HIS A 81 -0.45 -0.55 5.37
C HIS A 81 0.58 -0.87 6.46
N VAL A 82 1.84 -0.84 6.09
CA VAL A 82 2.99 -1.07 6.97
C VAL A 82 3.77 0.24 7.24
N GLY A 83 3.52 1.26 6.42
CA GLY A 83 4.20 2.54 6.51
C GLY A 83 3.81 3.33 7.75
N GLY A 84 4.82 3.88 8.43
CA GLY A 84 4.64 4.72 9.61
C GLY A 84 5.99 5.11 10.19
N MET A 85 5.98 6.02 11.15
CA MET A 85 7.16 6.35 11.95
C MET A 85 7.22 5.38 13.13
N VAL A 86 8.38 4.75 13.31
CA VAL A 86 8.67 3.79 14.40
C VAL A 86 9.95 4.19 15.13
N SER A 87 10.20 3.57 16.29
CA SER A 87 11.46 3.77 17.03
C SER A 87 12.69 3.39 16.18
N PRO A 88 13.83 4.07 16.35
CA PRO A 88 14.09 5.11 17.36
C PRO A 88 13.57 6.51 17.01
N ALA A 89 13.18 6.79 15.76
CA ALA A 89 12.73 8.12 15.36
C ALA A 89 11.45 8.56 16.11
N ALA A 90 10.56 7.62 16.40
CA ALA A 90 9.34 7.88 17.15
C ALA A 90 9.62 8.38 18.58
N ASP A 91 10.68 7.90 19.20
CA ASP A 91 11.06 8.25 20.57
C ASP A 91 11.57 9.70 20.66
N TYR A 92 12.28 10.14 19.62
CA TYR A 92 12.77 11.52 19.54
C TYR A 92 11.70 12.54 19.14
N PHE A 93 10.68 12.10 18.39
CA PHE A 93 9.63 12.98 17.84
C PHE A 93 8.22 12.44 18.08
N PRO A 94 7.80 12.24 19.36
CA PRO A 94 6.53 11.54 19.65
C PRO A 94 5.30 12.27 19.11
N LYS A 95 5.24 13.60 19.20
CA LYS A 95 4.11 14.39 18.66
C LYS A 95 4.02 14.29 17.13
N LYS A 96 5.17 14.35 16.45
CA LYS A 96 5.23 14.18 14.99
C LYS A 96 4.83 12.77 14.57
N THR A 97 5.31 11.76 15.29
CA THR A 97 4.99 10.36 15.07
C THR A 97 3.50 10.12 15.18
N LEU A 98 2.88 10.58 16.26
CA LEU A 98 1.43 10.46 16.45
C LEU A 98 0.68 11.13 15.30
N LYS A 99 1.02 12.34 14.94
CA LYS A 99 0.37 13.07 13.83
C LYS A 99 0.52 12.35 12.51
N VAL A 100 1.72 11.92 12.14
CA VAL A 100 2.00 11.24 10.87
C VAL A 100 1.27 9.91 10.80
N ASN A 101 1.35 9.08 11.84
CA ASN A 101 0.76 7.75 11.83
C ASN A 101 -0.78 7.82 11.84
N THR A 102 -1.37 8.74 12.60
CA THR A 102 -2.82 8.94 12.63
C THR A 102 -3.33 9.46 11.28
N THR A 103 -2.65 10.46 10.70
CA THR A 103 -3.03 11.03 9.40
C THR A 103 -2.91 9.98 8.30
N ALA A 104 -1.82 9.19 8.29
CA ALA A 104 -1.64 8.12 7.31
C ALA A 104 -2.76 7.07 7.39
N ALA A 105 -3.08 6.59 8.59
CA ALA A 105 -4.17 5.63 8.80
C ALA A 105 -5.52 6.19 8.35
N GLN A 106 -5.82 7.46 8.67
CA GLN A 106 -7.06 8.12 8.27
C GLN A 106 -7.15 8.23 6.75
N HIS A 107 -6.07 8.64 6.08
CA HIS A 107 -6.04 8.75 4.61
C HIS A 107 -6.28 7.39 3.93
N ILE A 108 -5.68 6.31 4.46
CA ILE A 108 -5.92 4.95 3.95
C ILE A 108 -7.41 4.59 4.06
N VAL A 109 -8.01 4.79 5.22
CA VAL A 109 -9.43 4.49 5.46
C VAL A 109 -10.33 5.29 4.53
N ASP A 110 -10.09 6.59 4.40
CA ASP A 110 -10.91 7.49 3.58
C ASP A 110 -10.76 7.16 2.09
N ALA A 111 -9.55 6.87 1.61
CA ALA A 111 -9.30 6.46 0.24
C ALA A 111 -9.99 5.15 -0.12
N VAL A 112 -9.96 4.18 0.78
CA VAL A 112 -10.65 2.89 0.60
C VAL A 112 -12.18 3.08 0.57
N LYS A 113 -12.74 3.89 1.47
CA LYS A 113 -14.18 4.23 1.45
C LYS A 113 -14.59 4.91 0.14
N ALA A 114 -13.76 5.84 -0.36
CA ALA A 114 -14.01 6.51 -1.63
C ALA A 114 -14.05 5.52 -2.81
N GLN A 115 -13.16 4.54 -2.85
CA GLN A 115 -13.14 3.46 -3.84
C GLN A 115 -14.42 2.61 -3.78
N THR A 116 -14.80 2.16 -2.59
CA THR A 116 -16.00 1.34 -2.37
C THR A 116 -17.25 2.08 -2.83
N ASN A 117 -17.38 3.37 -2.51
CA ASN A 117 -18.51 4.19 -2.94
C ASN A 117 -18.55 4.41 -4.46
N ALA A 118 -17.41 4.52 -5.12
CA ALA A 118 -17.32 4.65 -6.57
C ALA A 118 -17.79 3.36 -7.27
N VAL A 119 -17.40 2.19 -6.75
CA VAL A 119 -17.86 0.89 -7.26
C VAL A 119 -19.36 0.70 -7.09
N ASN A 120 -19.91 1.09 -5.94
CA ASN A 120 -21.36 0.96 -5.65
C ASN A 120 -22.24 1.91 -6.49
N ARG A 121 -21.69 3.00 -7.04
CA ARG A 121 -22.40 3.92 -7.93
C ARG A 121 -22.35 3.50 -9.41
N SER A 122 -21.61 2.44 -9.74
CA SER A 122 -21.54 1.95 -11.11
C SER A 122 -22.82 1.20 -11.47
N PRO A 123 -23.50 1.52 -12.59
CA PRO A 123 -24.77 0.91 -12.98
C PRO A 123 -24.67 -0.52 -13.51
N ALA A 124 -23.55 -1.20 -13.32
CA ALA A 124 -23.36 -2.56 -13.80
C ALA A 124 -23.95 -3.59 -12.81
N PRO A 125 -25.05 -4.31 -13.16
CA PRO A 125 -25.82 -5.13 -12.22
C PRO A 125 -25.13 -6.40 -11.72
N TRP A 126 -23.95 -6.76 -12.24
CA TRP A 126 -23.22 -7.99 -11.89
C TRP A 126 -21.91 -7.77 -11.12
N ARG A 127 -21.54 -6.56 -10.79
CA ARG A 127 -20.38 -6.32 -9.93
C ARG A 127 -20.80 -6.52 -8.47
N LYS A 128 -20.48 -7.71 -7.94
CA LYS A 128 -20.42 -7.85 -6.49
C LYS A 128 -19.49 -6.75 -5.96
N PRO A 129 -19.86 -6.02 -4.90
CA PRO A 129 -18.96 -5.06 -4.29
C PRO A 129 -17.65 -5.78 -3.98
N ALA A 130 -16.52 -5.23 -4.43
CA ALA A 130 -15.24 -5.75 -4.04
C ALA A 130 -15.18 -5.69 -2.52
N THR A 131 -15.15 -6.84 -1.88
CA THR A 131 -14.94 -6.91 -0.44
C THR A 131 -13.50 -6.52 -0.21
N VAL A 132 -13.27 -5.25 0.13
CA VAL A 132 -11.94 -4.81 0.53
C VAL A 132 -11.71 -5.39 1.92
N THR A 133 -11.01 -6.51 1.97
CA THR A 133 -10.63 -7.12 3.24
C THR A 133 -9.46 -6.33 3.81
N HIS A 134 -9.75 -5.51 4.80
CA HIS A 134 -8.72 -4.83 5.56
C HIS A 134 -8.06 -5.84 6.51
N ARG A 135 -6.89 -6.32 6.15
CA ARG A 135 -6.01 -6.99 7.09
C ARG A 135 -4.85 -6.07 7.41
N PHE A 136 -4.80 -5.60 8.64
CA PHE A 136 -3.57 -5.07 9.22
C PHE A 136 -2.66 -6.27 9.48
N ILE A 137 -1.71 -6.52 8.58
CA ILE A 137 -0.79 -7.63 8.72
C ILE A 137 0.39 -7.15 9.55
N GLY A 138 0.46 -7.60 10.79
CA GLY A 138 1.62 -7.41 11.68
C GLY A 138 2.73 -8.44 11.46
N ASP A 139 2.47 -9.54 10.76
CA ASP A 139 3.43 -10.62 10.54
C ASP A 139 3.56 -10.97 9.04
N VAL A 140 4.79 -10.98 8.55
CA VAL A 140 5.15 -11.36 7.17
C VAL A 140 4.69 -12.79 6.82
N ARG A 141 4.49 -13.65 7.81
CA ARG A 141 3.99 -15.02 7.61
C ARG A 141 2.57 -15.07 7.05
N GLU A 142 1.73 -14.08 7.35
CA GLU A 142 0.37 -14.02 6.79
C GLU A 142 0.33 -13.75 5.29
N ILE A 143 1.35 -13.08 4.73
CA ILE A 143 1.46 -12.86 3.27
C ILE A 143 1.62 -14.18 2.52
N ARG A 144 2.16 -15.21 3.15
CA ARG A 144 2.36 -16.54 2.55
C ARG A 144 1.05 -17.32 2.34
N SER A 145 -0.02 -16.94 3.03
CA SER A 145 -1.33 -17.62 2.98
C SER A 145 -2.33 -16.96 2.02
N ILE A 146 -2.02 -15.79 1.46
CA ILE A 146 -2.81 -15.11 0.44
C ILE A 146 -2.36 -15.60 -0.94
#